data_13c655d904d2a5711456a42240c64394
#
_entry.id   13c655d904d2a5711456a42240c64394
#
_cell.length_a   1.000
_cell.length_b   1.000
_cell.length_c   1.000
_cell.angle_alpha   90.00
_cell.angle_beta   90.00
_cell.angle_gamma   90.00
#
_symmetry.space_group_name_H-M   'P 1'
#
loop_
_entity.id
_entity.type
_entity.pdbx_description
1 polymer ?
#
loop_
_entity_poly.entity_id
_entity_poly.type
_entity_poly.pdbx_seq_one_letter_code
_entity_poly.pdbx_strand_id
1 'polypeptide(L)'
;MKRRDFVSGVILSGAAVTLGIGCKRMKESESGTENLSPVLSPAPGGKTIREPERQIPILAETDVLVIGGGPAGTAAAIASSRAGAETYLVERYNHLGGLWTGGLVLPLLSTHAIDRRKRQRQVIFGIGGEMSKRLTNLGMSIHEVNPVVDPEAAKYVLDEMIREAGVKMLYHAWASNVIMEENAIKGVFIESKSGRMAILAKVVIDCTGDGDLFHLAGEKYDVMKYAIGLVHRLGNVDQIDKGRPGYVERNIGGPTPIKGVNWVNMWGKEEQDALDVVNLSELQMEYRRKIWESVQEIRKTPGYEDVFLLDTASQLGVRMSRILDGEYRLTLEDTMTYRSFDDVIGISGAWTTMLYRGRKIPASERPLWQIPYRSLIPKNTENLLVAGRCFCFERELVEDTRIIGTCLVTGQGAGAAAGLAVREGKAPRDIDRRKLKDLLKEQGAWLG
;
A
#
# COMPACT_ATOMS: atom_id res chain seq x y z
N MET A 1 14.15 1.67 57.92
CA MET A 1 14.41 3.01 57.37
C MET A 1 13.95 3.05 55.93
N LYS A 2 12.94 3.75 55.72
CA LYS A 2 12.22 4.31 54.57
C LYS A 2 12.76 3.99 53.15
N ARG A 3 12.00 3.12 52.44
CA ARG A 3 11.83 3.17 50.98
C ARG A 3 11.02 4.41 50.66
N ARG A 4 11.60 5.38 50.02
CA ARG A 4 10.92 6.43 49.26
C ARG A 4 11.90 6.97 48.21
N ASP A 5 11.35 7.30 47.04
CA ASP A 5 11.93 8.12 45.97
C ASP A 5 12.84 7.41 44.95
N PHE A 6 12.20 6.63 44.09
CA PHE A 6 12.64 6.50 42.70
C PHE A 6 11.42 6.34 41.77
N VAL A 7 10.58 7.35 41.76
CA VAL A 7 9.57 7.55 40.72
C VAL A 7 9.64 9.02 40.34
N SER A 8 10.53 9.32 39.42
CA SER A 8 10.50 10.61 38.71
C SER A 8 11.31 10.46 37.44
N GLY A 9 10.62 10.60 36.32
CA GLY A 9 11.24 11.03 35.07
C GLY A 9 11.58 9.96 34.04
N VAL A 10 10.72 8.99 33.77
CA VAL A 10 10.59 8.53 32.38
C VAL A 10 9.55 9.45 31.75
N ILE A 11 9.98 10.63 31.37
CA ILE A 11 9.39 11.34 30.26
C ILE A 11 9.58 10.38 29.10
N LEU A 12 8.51 9.71 28.73
CA LEU A 12 8.30 9.18 27.40
C LEU A 12 8.42 10.38 26.44
N SER A 13 9.66 10.75 26.10
CA SER A 13 9.92 11.27 24.80
C SER A 13 9.47 10.14 23.85
N GLY A 14 8.16 10.13 23.56
CA GLY A 14 7.70 9.67 22.29
C GLY A 14 8.56 10.45 21.32
N ALA A 15 9.69 9.89 20.94
CA ALA A 15 10.26 10.17 19.67
C ALA A 15 9.16 9.77 18.68
N ALA A 16 8.20 10.69 18.49
CA ALA A 16 7.77 10.94 17.17
C ALA A 16 9.10 10.99 16.43
N VAL A 17 9.43 9.91 15.70
CA VAL A 17 10.25 10.04 14.54
C VAL A 17 9.41 11.00 13.68
N THR A 18 9.45 12.26 14.04
CA THR A 18 9.36 13.34 13.09
C THR A 18 10.51 12.98 12.18
N LEU A 19 10.21 12.09 11.22
CA LEU A 19 10.87 12.11 9.93
C LEU A 19 10.87 13.60 9.63
N GLY A 20 11.95 14.27 10.02
CA GLY A 20 12.13 15.66 9.74
C GLY A 20 11.98 15.77 8.25
N ILE A 21 10.76 16.09 7.84
CA ILE A 21 10.46 16.58 6.52
C ILE A 21 11.09 17.97 6.53
N GLY A 22 12.41 17.97 6.62
CA GLY A 22 13.21 19.06 6.21
C GLY A 22 13.08 19.14 4.70
N CYS A 23 11.99 19.75 4.26
CA CYS A 23 11.88 20.30 2.94
C CYS A 23 12.91 21.45 2.84
N LYS A 24 14.22 21.12 2.90
CA LYS A 24 15.24 21.98 2.34
C LYS A 24 15.09 21.82 0.84
N ARG A 25 14.40 22.79 0.22
CA ARG A 25 14.60 23.10 -1.19
C ARG A 25 16.09 22.95 -1.47
N MET A 26 16.48 21.86 -2.11
CA MET A 26 17.76 21.79 -2.76
C MET A 26 17.71 22.90 -3.81
N LYS A 27 18.49 23.97 -3.62
CA LYS A 27 18.77 24.93 -4.68
C LYS A 27 19.28 24.11 -5.85
N GLU A 28 18.57 24.17 -6.96
CA GLU A 28 19.05 23.69 -8.25
C GLU A 28 20.41 24.34 -8.49
N SER A 29 21.48 23.56 -8.37
CA SER A 29 22.71 23.91 -9.02
C SER A 29 22.48 23.67 -10.51
N GLU A 30 22.45 24.73 -11.29
CA GLU A 30 22.53 24.67 -12.74
C GLU A 30 23.83 23.96 -13.13
N SER A 31 23.78 22.65 -13.27
CA SER A 31 24.78 21.86 -13.95
C SER A 31 24.13 21.27 -15.20
N GLY A 32 24.77 21.54 -16.32
CA GLY A 32 24.38 21.34 -17.69
C GLY A 32 23.42 20.16 -17.94
N THR A 33 22.30 20.47 -18.56
CA THR A 33 21.39 19.51 -19.16
C THR A 33 22.11 18.78 -20.29
N GLU A 34 22.76 17.64 -19.98
CA GLU A 34 23.01 16.65 -21.03
C GLU A 34 21.64 16.15 -21.50
N ASN A 35 21.41 16.30 -22.80
CA ASN A 35 20.23 15.82 -23.50
C ASN A 35 20.08 14.33 -23.26
N LEU A 36 19.23 13.94 -22.30
CA LEU A 36 18.67 12.60 -22.25
C LEU A 36 17.84 12.45 -23.53
N SER A 37 18.13 11.43 -24.31
CA SER A 37 17.36 11.10 -25.52
C SER A 37 15.87 11.11 -25.21
N PRO A 38 15.02 11.74 -26.04
CA PRO A 38 13.59 11.82 -25.76
C PRO A 38 13.01 10.40 -25.66
N VAL A 39 12.49 10.07 -24.49
CA VAL A 39 11.71 8.85 -24.33
C VAL A 39 10.44 9.00 -25.15
N LEU A 40 10.07 7.95 -25.88
CA LEU A 40 8.98 7.95 -26.85
C LEU A 40 7.63 8.27 -26.19
N SER A 41 7.12 9.48 -26.40
CA SER A 41 5.71 9.78 -26.13
C SER A 41 4.85 9.29 -27.29
N PRO A 42 3.69 8.66 -27.05
CA PRO A 42 2.73 8.40 -28.12
C PRO A 42 2.36 9.73 -28.76
N ALA A 43 2.57 9.86 -30.06
CA ALA A 43 2.25 11.10 -30.76
C ALA A 43 0.73 11.37 -30.66
N PRO A 44 0.30 12.59 -30.34
CA PRO A 44 -1.10 13.00 -30.46
C PRO A 44 -1.58 12.74 -31.91
N GLY A 45 -2.61 11.90 -32.09
CA GLY A 45 -3.06 11.44 -33.41
C GLY A 45 -2.22 10.28 -33.97
N GLY A 46 -1.55 9.51 -33.12
CA GLY A 46 -0.65 8.41 -33.46
C GLY A 46 -1.32 7.35 -34.34
N LYS A 47 -0.52 6.73 -35.21
CA LYS A 47 -0.96 5.61 -36.05
C LYS A 47 -1.44 4.47 -35.16
N THR A 48 -2.60 3.91 -35.49
CA THR A 48 -3.14 2.72 -34.85
C THR A 48 -2.89 1.50 -35.70
N ILE A 49 -2.77 0.35 -35.05
CA ILE A 49 -2.76 -0.97 -35.71
C ILE A 49 -3.91 -1.79 -35.13
N ARG A 50 -4.58 -2.54 -36.00
CA ARG A 50 -5.64 -3.44 -35.56
C ARG A 50 -5.04 -4.75 -35.08
N GLU A 51 -5.34 -5.15 -33.82
CA GLU A 51 -5.04 -6.50 -33.36
C GLU A 51 -6.03 -7.49 -34.03
N PRO A 52 -5.54 -8.60 -34.62
CA PRO A 52 -6.43 -9.63 -35.19
C PRO A 52 -7.32 -10.24 -34.08
N GLU A 53 -8.56 -10.55 -34.47
CA GLU A 53 -9.45 -11.32 -33.61
C GLU A 53 -8.87 -12.70 -33.32
N ARG A 54 -8.95 -13.14 -32.08
CA ARG A 54 -8.42 -14.45 -31.64
C ARG A 54 -9.26 -15.01 -30.48
N GLN A 55 -9.30 -16.35 -30.38
CA GLN A 55 -9.83 -17.04 -29.24
C GLN A 55 -8.78 -17.05 -28.11
N ILE A 56 -9.21 -16.72 -26.90
CA ILE A 56 -8.33 -16.68 -25.72
C ILE A 56 -8.63 -17.92 -24.87
N PRO A 57 -7.62 -18.75 -24.54
CA PRO A 57 -7.83 -19.91 -23.69
C PRO A 57 -8.20 -19.48 -22.25
N ILE A 58 -9.11 -20.21 -21.64
CA ILE A 58 -9.47 -20.06 -20.22
C ILE A 58 -8.45 -20.87 -19.41
N LEU A 59 -7.70 -20.16 -18.56
CA LEU A 59 -6.76 -20.79 -17.63
C LEU A 59 -7.46 -21.41 -16.43
N ALA A 60 -8.46 -20.72 -15.89
CA ALA A 60 -9.20 -21.14 -14.70
C ALA A 60 -10.58 -20.49 -14.62
N GLU A 61 -11.46 -21.18 -13.91
CA GLU A 61 -12.71 -20.63 -13.37
C GLU A 61 -12.63 -20.71 -11.83
N THR A 62 -13.09 -19.67 -11.13
CA THR A 62 -12.96 -19.58 -9.68
C THR A 62 -14.13 -18.84 -9.06
N ASP A 63 -14.28 -18.91 -7.75
CA ASP A 63 -15.28 -18.12 -7.01
C ASP A 63 -14.86 -16.65 -6.92
N VAL A 64 -13.64 -16.40 -6.44
CA VAL A 64 -13.11 -15.06 -6.22
C VAL A 64 -11.75 -14.91 -6.90
N LEU A 65 -11.62 -13.83 -7.67
CA LEU A 65 -10.37 -13.46 -8.32
C LEU A 65 -9.88 -12.12 -7.79
N VAL A 66 -8.70 -12.12 -7.19
CA VAL A 66 -8.04 -10.91 -6.68
C VAL A 66 -6.93 -10.50 -7.63
N ILE A 67 -6.93 -9.26 -8.07
CA ILE A 67 -5.89 -8.70 -8.95
C ILE A 67 -5.04 -7.68 -8.19
N GLY A 68 -3.74 -7.99 -8.11
CA GLY A 68 -2.73 -7.23 -7.38
C GLY A 68 -2.42 -7.82 -6.01
N GLY A 69 -1.18 -8.26 -5.79
CA GLY A 69 -0.68 -8.90 -4.58
C GLY A 69 -0.08 -7.93 -3.55
N GLY A 70 -0.49 -6.65 -3.57
CA GLY A 70 -0.14 -5.69 -2.53
C GLY A 70 -0.77 -6.02 -1.17
N PRO A 71 -0.61 -5.17 -0.13
CA PRO A 71 -1.16 -5.43 1.20
C PRO A 71 -2.68 -5.71 1.16
N ALA A 72 -3.43 -4.94 0.36
CA ALA A 72 -4.87 -5.15 0.22
C ALA A 72 -5.20 -6.49 -0.45
N GLY A 73 -4.53 -6.80 -1.56
CA GLY A 73 -4.83 -8.04 -2.30
C GLY A 73 -4.44 -9.29 -1.54
N THR A 74 -3.31 -9.29 -0.84
CA THR A 74 -2.92 -10.41 0.02
C THR A 74 -3.96 -10.62 1.13
N ALA A 75 -4.38 -9.54 1.80
CA ALA A 75 -5.42 -9.64 2.83
C ALA A 75 -6.78 -10.07 2.25
N ALA A 76 -7.15 -9.57 1.06
CA ALA A 76 -8.40 -9.94 0.40
C ALA A 76 -8.42 -11.42 0.01
N ALA A 77 -7.35 -11.93 -0.57
CA ALA A 77 -7.27 -13.32 -0.99
C ALA A 77 -7.34 -14.29 0.21
N ILE A 78 -6.62 -13.99 1.30
CA ILE A 78 -6.67 -14.78 2.53
C ILE A 78 -8.08 -14.73 3.15
N ALA A 79 -8.69 -13.54 3.25
CA ALA A 79 -10.01 -13.36 3.84
C ALA A 79 -11.10 -14.09 3.05
N SER A 80 -11.05 -14.03 1.73
CA SER A 80 -11.98 -14.70 0.82
C SER A 80 -11.87 -16.22 0.95
N SER A 81 -10.66 -16.75 0.93
CA SER A 81 -10.42 -18.19 1.10
C SER A 81 -10.87 -18.69 2.48
N ARG A 82 -10.56 -17.94 3.56
CA ARG A 82 -11.05 -18.25 4.93
C ARG A 82 -12.57 -18.15 5.06
N ALA A 83 -13.25 -17.42 4.18
CA ALA A 83 -14.72 -17.40 4.09
C ALA A 83 -15.29 -18.60 3.29
N GLY A 84 -14.44 -19.48 2.77
CA GLY A 84 -14.80 -20.72 2.07
C GLY A 84 -14.87 -20.61 0.56
N ALA A 85 -14.44 -19.48 -0.06
CA ALA A 85 -14.43 -19.33 -1.50
C ALA A 85 -13.13 -19.87 -2.13
N GLU A 86 -13.25 -20.56 -3.27
CA GLU A 86 -12.09 -20.85 -4.10
C GLU A 86 -11.52 -19.54 -4.63
N THR A 87 -10.25 -19.26 -4.30
CA THR A 87 -9.67 -17.93 -4.56
C THR A 87 -8.38 -18.02 -5.36
N TYR A 88 -8.31 -17.21 -6.43
CA TYR A 88 -7.08 -16.92 -7.16
C TYR A 88 -6.57 -15.53 -6.81
N LEU A 89 -5.24 -15.40 -6.69
CA LEU A 89 -4.54 -14.11 -6.59
C LEU A 89 -3.55 -13.99 -7.75
N VAL A 90 -3.63 -12.88 -8.48
CA VAL A 90 -2.75 -12.60 -9.62
C VAL A 90 -1.90 -11.37 -9.30
N GLU A 91 -0.58 -11.50 -9.44
CA GLU A 91 0.39 -10.42 -9.23
C GLU A 91 1.36 -10.30 -10.42
N ARG A 92 1.60 -9.07 -10.87
CA ARG A 92 2.48 -8.78 -12.01
C ARG A 92 3.97 -8.95 -11.70
N TYR A 93 4.36 -8.76 -10.45
CA TYR A 93 5.74 -8.93 -9.98
C TYR A 93 5.98 -10.36 -9.49
N ASN A 94 7.18 -10.60 -8.99
CA ASN A 94 7.63 -11.89 -8.45
C ASN A 94 7.53 -11.98 -6.93
N HIS A 95 6.74 -11.14 -6.30
CA HIS A 95 6.60 -11.06 -4.84
C HIS A 95 5.27 -10.44 -4.43
N LEU A 96 4.81 -10.80 -3.25
CA LEU A 96 3.70 -10.17 -2.56
C LEU A 96 4.14 -8.93 -1.77
N GLY A 97 3.16 -8.16 -1.29
CA GLY A 97 3.35 -6.98 -0.47
C GLY A 97 3.43 -5.66 -1.27
N GLY A 98 3.47 -5.70 -2.61
CA GLY A 98 3.49 -4.51 -3.46
C GLY A 98 4.55 -3.48 -3.02
N LEU A 99 4.13 -2.24 -2.77
CA LEU A 99 5.07 -1.18 -2.34
C LEU A 99 5.65 -1.41 -0.93
N TRP A 100 5.02 -2.21 -0.07
CA TRP A 100 5.57 -2.56 1.23
C TRP A 100 6.90 -3.31 1.11
N THR A 101 6.96 -4.27 0.19
CA THR A 101 8.12 -5.10 -0.07
C THR A 101 8.94 -4.60 -1.28
N GLY A 102 8.38 -4.59 -2.47
CA GLY A 102 9.07 -4.18 -3.71
C GLY A 102 9.34 -2.69 -3.80
N GLY A 103 8.53 -1.87 -3.15
CA GLY A 103 8.77 -0.42 -3.03
C GLY A 103 9.64 -0.03 -1.84
N LEU A 104 10.07 -1.00 -1.00
CA LEU A 104 10.84 -0.80 0.23
C LEU A 104 10.20 0.22 1.20
N VAL A 105 8.86 0.37 1.21
CA VAL A 105 8.14 1.21 2.18
C VAL A 105 7.97 0.42 3.47
N LEU A 106 9.06 0.23 4.21
CA LEU A 106 9.17 -0.77 5.28
C LEU A 106 8.32 -0.51 6.53
N PRO A 107 8.01 0.75 6.93
CA PRO A 107 7.19 0.99 8.12
C PRO A 107 5.71 0.61 7.89
N LEU A 108 5.17 -0.24 8.75
CA LEU A 108 3.74 -0.53 8.83
C LEU A 108 3.06 0.56 9.67
N LEU A 109 2.71 1.67 9.02
CA LEU A 109 2.14 2.84 9.70
C LEU A 109 0.69 2.61 10.15
N SER A 110 0.28 3.39 11.16
CA SER A 110 -1.06 3.37 11.76
C SER A 110 -1.49 2.02 12.31
N THR A 111 -0.55 1.20 12.79
CA THR A 111 -0.89 0.01 13.57
C THR A 111 -1.56 0.35 14.90
N HIS A 112 -1.26 1.55 15.41
CA HIS A 112 -1.85 2.10 16.63
C HIS A 112 -2.36 3.52 16.35
N ALA A 113 -3.40 3.91 17.07
CA ALA A 113 -3.97 5.26 17.01
C ALA A 113 -4.43 5.71 18.40
N ILE A 114 -4.76 6.99 18.53
CA ILE A 114 -5.21 7.59 19.80
C ILE A 114 -6.73 7.48 19.87
N ASP A 115 -7.26 6.83 20.93
CA ASP A 115 -8.68 6.73 21.19
C ASP A 115 -9.26 8.04 21.77
N ARG A 116 -10.59 8.12 21.90
CA ARG A 116 -11.29 9.29 22.47
C ARG A 116 -10.86 9.61 23.92
N ARG A 117 -10.30 8.64 24.64
CA ARG A 117 -9.78 8.81 26.00
C ARG A 117 -8.29 9.14 26.02
N LYS A 118 -7.73 9.56 24.87
CA LYS A 118 -6.30 9.89 24.69
C LYS A 118 -5.35 8.71 25.00
N ARG A 119 -5.80 7.47 24.82
CA ARG A 119 -4.98 6.27 25.01
C ARG A 119 -4.55 5.73 23.67
N GLN A 120 -3.29 5.34 23.55
CA GLN A 120 -2.79 4.62 22.39
C GLN A 120 -3.39 3.21 22.37
N ARG A 121 -3.94 2.83 21.21
CA ARG A 121 -4.53 1.51 21.00
C ARG A 121 -4.09 0.94 19.67
N GLN A 122 -3.83 -0.34 19.65
CA GLN A 122 -3.72 -1.09 18.39
C GLN A 122 -5.05 -0.96 17.64
N VAL A 123 -4.98 -0.80 16.32
CA VAL A 123 -6.15 -0.70 15.43
C VAL A 123 -6.11 -1.72 14.29
N ILE A 124 -4.93 -2.16 13.89
CA ILE A 124 -4.77 -3.17 12.84
C ILE A 124 -4.75 -4.56 13.48
N PHE A 125 -5.83 -5.29 13.28
CA PHE A 125 -6.08 -6.63 13.77
C PHE A 125 -6.33 -7.59 12.59
N GLY A 126 -6.91 -8.76 12.87
CA GLY A 126 -7.22 -9.77 11.87
C GLY A 126 -5.98 -10.21 11.08
N ILE A 127 -6.10 -10.26 9.77
CA ILE A 127 -5.01 -10.70 8.86
C ILE A 127 -3.79 -9.77 8.99
N GLY A 128 -3.98 -8.46 9.05
CA GLY A 128 -2.88 -7.52 9.23
C GLY A 128 -2.15 -7.67 10.56
N GLY A 129 -2.89 -7.92 11.64
CA GLY A 129 -2.32 -8.23 12.96
C GLY A 129 -1.54 -9.56 12.95
N GLU A 130 -2.03 -10.57 12.26
CA GLU A 130 -1.36 -11.86 12.09
C GLU A 130 -0.04 -11.70 11.32
N MET A 131 -0.03 -10.97 10.20
CA MET A 131 1.18 -10.65 9.44
C MET A 131 2.24 -10.00 10.32
N SER A 132 1.85 -8.96 11.06
CA SER A 132 2.76 -8.22 11.97
C SER A 132 3.32 -9.14 13.05
N LYS A 133 2.48 -9.98 13.67
CA LYS A 133 2.90 -10.94 14.70
C LYS A 133 3.89 -11.98 14.17
N ARG A 134 3.66 -12.51 12.96
CA ARG A 134 4.57 -13.49 12.34
C ARG A 134 5.96 -12.88 12.10
N LEU A 135 6.02 -11.64 11.59
CA LEU A 135 7.27 -10.92 11.39
C LEU A 135 8.02 -10.64 12.71
N THR A 136 7.28 -10.26 13.76
CA THR A 136 7.84 -10.08 15.10
C THR A 136 8.41 -11.39 15.67
N ASN A 137 7.70 -12.50 15.51
CA ASN A 137 8.15 -13.82 15.96
C ASN A 137 9.41 -14.29 15.24
N LEU A 138 9.63 -13.88 14.01
CA LEU A 138 10.86 -14.14 13.24
C LEU A 138 12.01 -13.21 13.64
N GLY A 139 11.80 -12.21 14.50
CA GLY A 139 12.78 -11.19 14.80
C GLY A 139 13.06 -10.22 13.64
N MET A 140 12.17 -10.20 12.64
CA MET A 140 12.30 -9.39 11.41
C MET A 140 11.40 -8.16 11.43
N SER A 141 11.18 -7.63 12.64
CA SER A 141 10.42 -6.40 12.90
C SER A 141 11.06 -5.67 14.07
N ILE A 142 11.22 -4.37 13.96
CA ILE A 142 11.63 -3.48 15.06
C ILE A 142 10.51 -2.47 15.34
N HIS A 143 10.42 -2.02 16.60
CA HIS A 143 9.38 -1.18 17.17
C HIS A 143 8.02 -1.90 17.28
N GLU A 144 7.35 -1.70 18.40
CA GLU A 144 6.01 -2.23 18.66
C GLU A 144 4.94 -1.40 17.93
N VAL A 145 5.11 -0.09 17.93
CA VAL A 145 4.23 0.87 17.28
C VAL A 145 4.81 1.26 15.93
N ASN A 146 4.02 1.11 14.89
CA ASN A 146 4.45 1.35 13.50
C ASN A 146 5.74 0.58 13.15
N PRO A 147 5.73 -0.74 13.27
CA PRO A 147 6.93 -1.54 13.11
C PRO A 147 7.57 -1.36 11.73
N VAL A 148 8.88 -1.30 11.72
CA VAL A 148 9.70 -1.38 10.50
C VAL A 148 10.07 -2.84 10.31
N VAL A 149 9.82 -3.39 9.13
CA VAL A 149 10.03 -4.80 8.84
C VAL A 149 11.14 -5.03 7.82
N ASP A 150 11.70 -6.23 7.82
CA ASP A 150 12.56 -6.67 6.72
C ASP A 150 11.70 -7.07 5.51
N PRO A 151 12.00 -6.56 4.29
CA PRO A 151 11.17 -6.82 3.12
C PRO A 151 11.23 -8.28 2.63
N GLU A 152 12.35 -8.97 2.79
CA GLU A 152 12.45 -10.38 2.36
C GLU A 152 11.69 -11.29 3.32
N ALA A 153 11.78 -11.04 4.63
CA ALA A 153 10.96 -11.75 5.60
C ALA A 153 9.47 -11.47 5.39
N ALA A 154 9.11 -10.24 5.01
CA ALA A 154 7.72 -9.92 4.68
C ALA A 154 7.23 -10.71 3.46
N LYS A 155 7.99 -10.79 2.37
CA LYS A 155 7.65 -11.63 1.20
C LYS A 155 7.42 -13.09 1.61
N TYR A 156 8.36 -13.66 2.37
CA TYR A 156 8.26 -15.03 2.86
C TYR A 156 6.99 -15.26 3.70
N VAL A 157 6.70 -14.38 4.66
CA VAL A 157 5.51 -14.50 5.52
C VAL A 157 4.22 -14.42 4.69
N LEU A 158 4.16 -13.52 3.71
CA LEU A 158 3.00 -13.36 2.85
C LEU A 158 2.78 -14.60 1.97
N ASP A 159 3.84 -15.16 1.38
CA ASP A 159 3.78 -16.39 0.59
C ASP A 159 3.26 -17.58 1.43
N GLU A 160 3.79 -17.73 2.65
CA GLU A 160 3.32 -18.78 3.55
C GLU A 160 1.86 -18.62 3.95
N MET A 161 1.42 -17.38 4.25
CA MET A 161 0.01 -17.14 4.60
C MET A 161 -0.94 -17.41 3.42
N ILE A 162 -0.55 -17.08 2.20
CA ILE A 162 -1.31 -17.39 0.97
C ILE A 162 -1.39 -18.92 0.78
N ARG A 163 -0.27 -19.63 0.94
CA ARG A 163 -0.20 -21.07 0.81
C ARG A 163 -1.05 -21.78 1.88
N GLU A 164 -0.95 -21.37 3.15
CA GLU A 164 -1.73 -21.90 4.27
C GLU A 164 -3.24 -21.65 4.10
N ALA A 165 -3.62 -20.53 3.52
CA ALA A 165 -5.01 -20.21 3.21
C ALA A 165 -5.55 -21.01 2.02
N GLY A 166 -4.71 -21.73 1.25
CA GLY A 166 -5.13 -22.48 0.08
C GLY A 166 -5.45 -21.62 -1.14
N VAL A 167 -4.97 -20.37 -1.17
CA VAL A 167 -5.15 -19.46 -2.31
C VAL A 167 -4.28 -19.91 -3.48
N LYS A 168 -4.85 -19.96 -4.67
CA LYS A 168 -4.12 -20.25 -5.90
C LYS A 168 -3.42 -18.98 -6.38
N MET A 169 -2.08 -19.00 -6.44
CA MET A 169 -1.25 -17.83 -6.72
C MET A 169 -0.65 -17.86 -8.11
N LEU A 170 -0.73 -16.74 -8.83
CA LEU A 170 -0.04 -16.51 -10.10
C LEU A 170 0.84 -15.26 -9.99
N TYR A 171 2.15 -15.46 -10.03
CA TYR A 171 3.13 -14.39 -10.23
C TYR A 171 3.42 -14.16 -11.73
N HIS A 172 4.05 -13.04 -12.05
CA HIS A 172 4.45 -12.68 -13.42
C HIS A 172 3.30 -12.64 -14.42
N ALA A 173 2.10 -12.32 -13.94
CA ALA A 173 0.90 -12.24 -14.75
C ALA A 173 0.25 -10.86 -14.61
N TRP A 174 0.08 -10.15 -15.71
CA TRP A 174 -0.52 -8.81 -15.76
C TRP A 174 -1.97 -8.91 -16.19
N ALA A 175 -2.91 -8.37 -15.39
CA ALA A 175 -4.29 -8.19 -15.82
C ALA A 175 -4.35 -7.08 -16.87
N SER A 176 -4.71 -7.43 -18.10
CA SER A 176 -4.63 -6.54 -19.26
C SER A 176 -5.99 -6.02 -19.73
N ASN A 177 -7.08 -6.70 -19.38
CA ASN A 177 -8.44 -6.26 -19.66
C ASN A 177 -9.44 -7.03 -18.78
N VAL A 178 -10.68 -6.52 -18.70
CA VAL A 178 -11.81 -7.16 -18.02
C VAL A 178 -12.72 -7.89 -18.99
N ILE A 179 -13.40 -8.93 -18.50
CA ILE A 179 -14.44 -9.66 -19.23
C ILE A 179 -15.77 -9.19 -18.65
N MET A 180 -16.56 -8.49 -19.47
CA MET A 180 -17.84 -7.92 -19.06
C MET A 180 -18.99 -8.66 -19.74
N GLU A 181 -20.07 -8.87 -19.00
CA GLU A 181 -21.37 -9.28 -19.50
C GLU A 181 -22.39 -8.26 -18.97
N GLU A 182 -22.93 -7.45 -19.88
CA GLU A 182 -23.71 -6.27 -19.51
C GLU A 182 -22.91 -5.33 -18.57
N ASN A 183 -23.39 -5.14 -17.34
CA ASN A 183 -22.74 -4.37 -16.30
C ASN A 183 -21.97 -5.21 -15.28
N ALA A 184 -21.90 -6.53 -15.44
CA ALA A 184 -21.22 -7.44 -14.52
C ALA A 184 -19.84 -7.83 -15.02
N ILE A 185 -18.84 -7.73 -14.15
CA ILE A 185 -17.53 -8.32 -14.42
C ILE A 185 -17.59 -9.85 -14.22
N LYS A 186 -17.07 -10.58 -15.19
CA LYS A 186 -17.07 -12.06 -15.22
C LYS A 186 -15.68 -12.65 -15.16
N GLY A 187 -14.66 -11.82 -15.17
CA GLY A 187 -13.27 -12.25 -15.11
C GLY A 187 -12.33 -11.22 -15.70
N VAL A 188 -11.09 -11.64 -15.92
CA VAL A 188 -10.05 -10.79 -16.50
C VAL A 188 -9.24 -11.54 -17.54
N PHE A 189 -8.71 -10.81 -18.52
CA PHE A 189 -7.61 -11.27 -19.36
C PHE A 189 -6.28 -10.98 -18.68
N ILE A 190 -5.39 -11.96 -18.69
CA ILE A 190 -4.03 -11.84 -18.17
C ILE A 190 -3.02 -12.02 -19.30
N GLU A 191 -1.92 -11.28 -19.21
CA GLU A 191 -0.73 -11.45 -20.05
C GLU A 191 0.40 -12.05 -19.22
N SER A 192 1.06 -13.04 -19.78
CA SER A 192 2.22 -13.69 -19.16
C SER A 192 3.16 -14.23 -20.24
N LYS A 193 4.30 -14.81 -19.84
CA LYS A 193 5.17 -15.52 -20.79
C LYS A 193 4.53 -16.78 -21.38
N SER A 194 3.47 -17.29 -20.77
CA SER A 194 2.66 -18.39 -21.32
C SER A 194 1.62 -17.92 -22.35
N GLY A 195 1.58 -16.62 -22.64
CA GLY A 195 0.63 -15.99 -23.54
C GLY A 195 -0.53 -15.31 -22.82
N ARG A 196 -1.50 -14.86 -23.63
CA ARG A 196 -2.74 -14.25 -23.15
C ARG A 196 -3.76 -15.33 -22.80
N MET A 197 -4.32 -15.26 -21.60
CA MET A 197 -5.30 -16.20 -21.08
C MET A 197 -6.41 -15.46 -20.35
N ALA A 198 -7.53 -16.13 -20.08
CA ALA A 198 -8.65 -15.63 -19.31
C ALA A 198 -8.75 -16.38 -17.99
N ILE A 199 -9.14 -15.67 -16.92
CA ILE A 199 -9.61 -16.26 -15.65
C ILE A 199 -11.01 -15.77 -15.43
N LEU A 200 -11.97 -16.70 -15.36
CA LEU A 200 -13.36 -16.39 -15.06
C LEU A 200 -13.60 -16.44 -13.56
N ALA A 201 -14.47 -15.57 -13.04
CA ALA A 201 -14.76 -15.50 -11.62
C ALA A 201 -16.19 -15.01 -11.36
N LYS A 202 -16.78 -15.47 -10.22
CA LYS A 202 -18.08 -14.98 -9.76
C LYS A 202 -17.97 -13.58 -9.17
N VAL A 203 -16.86 -13.27 -8.46
CA VAL A 203 -16.54 -11.97 -7.89
C VAL A 203 -15.09 -11.63 -8.18
N VAL A 204 -14.82 -10.40 -8.58
CA VAL A 204 -13.47 -9.86 -8.82
C VAL A 204 -13.16 -8.75 -7.83
N ILE A 205 -11.93 -8.70 -7.31
CA ILE A 205 -11.47 -7.65 -6.40
C ILE A 205 -10.30 -6.91 -7.04
N ASP A 206 -10.49 -5.62 -7.31
CA ASP A 206 -9.43 -4.72 -7.77
C ASP A 206 -8.57 -4.29 -6.58
N CYS A 207 -7.39 -4.89 -6.49
CA CYS A 207 -6.32 -4.54 -5.54
C CYS A 207 -5.05 -4.04 -6.25
N THR A 208 -5.18 -3.58 -7.49
CA THR A 208 -4.04 -3.11 -8.31
C THR A 208 -3.35 -1.88 -7.72
N GLY A 209 -4.06 -1.16 -6.84
CA GLY A 209 -3.63 0.07 -6.21
C GLY A 209 -3.77 1.30 -7.13
N ASP A 210 -3.84 1.08 -8.45
CA ASP A 210 -4.03 2.12 -9.45
C ASP A 210 -5.43 2.10 -10.07
N GLY A 211 -6.31 1.17 -9.63
CA GLY A 211 -7.67 1.06 -10.09
C GLY A 211 -7.79 0.63 -11.55
N ASP A 212 -6.94 -0.32 -11.94
CA ASP A 212 -6.86 -0.72 -13.34
C ASP A 212 -8.15 -1.42 -13.79
N LEU A 213 -8.77 -2.26 -12.92
CA LEU A 213 -9.96 -3.00 -13.32
C LEU A 213 -11.20 -2.12 -13.36
N PHE A 214 -11.42 -1.26 -12.38
CA PHE A 214 -12.59 -0.38 -12.42
C PHE A 214 -12.48 0.65 -13.57
N HIS A 215 -11.26 1.09 -13.92
CA HIS A 215 -11.03 1.88 -15.13
C HIS A 215 -11.41 1.11 -16.39
N LEU A 216 -10.95 -0.14 -16.53
CA LEU A 216 -11.25 -0.99 -17.69
C LEU A 216 -12.73 -1.38 -17.76
N ALA A 217 -13.42 -1.44 -16.61
CA ALA A 217 -14.87 -1.67 -16.54
C ALA A 217 -15.70 -0.41 -16.83
N GLY A 218 -15.07 0.75 -17.04
CA GLY A 218 -15.76 2.00 -17.39
C GLY A 218 -16.33 2.77 -16.20
N GLU A 219 -15.93 2.46 -14.97
CA GLU A 219 -16.34 3.22 -13.79
C GLU A 219 -15.77 4.64 -13.78
N LYS A 220 -16.49 5.56 -13.13
CA LYS A 220 -16.02 6.92 -12.89
C LYS A 220 -15.00 6.95 -11.75
N TYR A 221 -13.99 7.82 -11.89
CA TYR A 221 -12.95 7.99 -10.90
C TYR A 221 -12.33 9.39 -10.98
N ASP A 222 -11.70 9.82 -9.89
CA ASP A 222 -10.85 11.00 -9.89
C ASP A 222 -9.40 10.59 -10.21
N VAL A 223 -8.71 11.38 -11.02
CA VAL A 223 -7.26 11.25 -11.24
C VAL A 223 -6.53 12.20 -10.29
N MET A 224 -5.49 11.69 -9.65
CA MET A 224 -4.66 12.48 -8.76
C MET A 224 -3.19 12.35 -9.15
N LYS A 225 -2.59 13.45 -9.62
CA LYS A 225 -1.13 13.56 -9.71
C LYS A 225 -0.57 13.78 -8.32
N TYR A 226 0.47 13.04 -7.99
CA TYR A 226 1.04 13.08 -6.64
C TYR A 226 2.54 12.79 -6.66
N ALA A 227 3.22 12.99 -5.52
CA ALA A 227 4.65 12.73 -5.43
C ALA A 227 4.96 11.24 -5.66
N ILE A 228 5.87 10.98 -6.59
CA ILE A 228 6.45 9.65 -6.87
C ILE A 228 7.92 9.68 -6.44
N GLY A 229 8.35 8.70 -5.68
CA GLY A 229 9.72 8.60 -5.19
C GLY A 229 10.32 7.21 -5.38
N LEU A 230 11.61 7.07 -5.09
CA LEU A 230 12.31 5.79 -5.09
C LEU A 230 13.02 5.62 -3.74
N VAL A 231 12.67 4.56 -3.03
CA VAL A 231 13.30 4.19 -1.77
C VAL A 231 14.55 3.37 -2.02
N HIS A 232 15.52 3.44 -1.13
CA HIS A 232 16.73 2.65 -1.18
C HIS A 232 17.20 2.25 0.20
N ARG A 233 18.14 1.28 0.27
CA ARG A 233 18.78 0.89 1.52
C ARG A 233 20.27 1.12 1.45
N LEU A 234 20.84 1.46 2.61
CA LEU A 234 22.28 1.63 2.83
C LEU A 234 22.81 0.50 3.72
N GLY A 235 23.99 -0.01 3.40
CA GLY A 235 24.72 -0.98 4.20
C GLY A 235 25.90 -0.36 4.95
N ASN A 236 26.44 -1.08 5.95
CA ASN A 236 27.54 -0.68 6.82
C ASN A 236 27.28 0.59 7.64
N VAL A 237 26.03 0.94 7.91
CA VAL A 237 25.73 2.16 8.68
C VAL A 237 26.12 2.02 10.17
N ASP A 238 26.32 0.83 10.66
CA ASP A 238 26.86 0.54 12.01
C ASP A 238 28.38 0.71 12.11
N GLN A 239 29.07 0.89 10.99
CA GLN A 239 30.51 1.14 10.91
C GLN A 239 30.86 2.64 10.85
N ILE A 240 29.87 3.53 10.90
CA ILE A 240 30.06 4.98 10.83
C ILE A 240 30.84 5.47 12.06
N ASP A 241 32.02 6.06 11.80
CA ASP A 241 32.87 6.65 12.84
C ASP A 241 32.49 8.12 13.10
N LYS A 242 31.63 8.33 14.09
CA LYS A 242 31.21 9.68 14.51
C LYS A 242 32.31 10.49 15.21
N GLY A 243 33.39 9.83 15.63
CA GLY A 243 34.56 10.49 16.23
C GLY A 243 35.61 10.98 15.23
N ARG A 244 35.45 10.67 13.96
CA ARG A 244 36.40 11.02 12.90
C ARG A 244 36.51 12.55 12.76
N PRO A 245 37.76 13.10 12.75
CA PRO A 245 37.93 14.54 12.48
C PRO A 245 37.29 14.95 11.15
N GLY A 246 36.44 15.98 11.18
CA GLY A 246 35.68 16.44 10.01
C GLY A 246 34.35 15.70 9.80
N TYR A 247 33.91 14.85 10.74
CA TYR A 247 32.58 14.24 10.72
C TYR A 247 31.47 15.32 10.71
N VAL A 248 30.48 15.11 9.86
CA VAL A 248 29.24 15.91 9.79
C VAL A 248 28.07 14.96 9.65
N GLU A 249 27.00 15.16 10.42
CA GLU A 249 25.80 14.31 10.34
C GLU A 249 25.21 14.33 8.94
N ARG A 250 24.95 13.15 8.36
CA ARG A 250 24.31 12.98 7.06
C ARG A 250 22.97 12.27 7.23
N ASN A 251 22.04 12.55 6.32
CA ASN A 251 20.79 11.79 6.28
C ASN A 251 21.05 10.39 5.68
N ILE A 252 21.05 9.40 6.55
CA ILE A 252 21.22 7.98 6.22
C ILE A 252 19.94 7.18 6.46
N GLY A 253 18.80 7.85 6.61
CA GLY A 253 17.50 7.20 6.84
C GLY A 253 17.35 6.63 8.24
N GLY A 254 16.52 5.61 8.37
CA GLY A 254 16.17 4.93 9.62
C GLY A 254 16.59 3.47 9.65
N PRO A 255 16.69 2.86 10.85
CA PRO A 255 17.12 1.49 11.01
C PRO A 255 16.13 0.49 10.41
N THR A 256 16.64 -0.68 10.03
CA THR A 256 15.89 -1.89 9.71
C THR A 256 16.15 -2.97 10.76
N PRO A 257 15.44 -4.10 10.75
CA PRO A 257 15.76 -5.25 11.61
C PRO A 257 17.15 -5.84 11.36
N ILE A 258 17.72 -5.58 10.19
CA ILE A 258 19.05 -6.10 9.83
C ILE A 258 20.10 -5.11 10.31
N LYS A 259 21.00 -5.60 11.18
CA LYS A 259 22.09 -4.80 11.72
C LYS A 259 22.94 -4.20 10.58
N GLY A 260 23.28 -2.93 10.70
CA GLY A 260 24.10 -2.21 9.72
C GLY A 260 23.36 -1.83 8.45
N VAL A 261 22.04 -2.04 8.38
CA VAL A 261 21.23 -1.68 7.23
C VAL A 261 20.19 -0.63 7.62
N ASN A 262 20.21 0.51 6.93
CA ASN A 262 19.16 1.53 7.02
C ASN A 262 18.35 1.60 5.74
N TRP A 263 17.08 1.99 5.85
CA TRP A 263 16.25 2.37 4.71
C TRP A 263 16.13 3.90 4.63
N VAL A 264 16.16 4.42 3.42
CA VAL A 264 16.10 5.87 3.14
C VAL A 264 14.89 6.14 2.27
N ASN A 265 13.92 6.87 2.81
CA ASN A 265 12.75 7.29 2.06
C ASN A 265 13.11 8.51 1.21
N MET A 266 13.05 8.38 -0.10
CA MET A 266 13.27 9.49 -1.02
C MET A 266 11.94 10.16 -1.34
N TRP A 267 11.85 11.48 -1.08
CA TRP A 267 10.81 12.31 -1.67
C TRP A 267 11.15 12.54 -3.13
N GLY A 268 10.24 12.11 -4.00
CA GLY A 268 10.35 12.37 -5.42
C GLY A 268 9.79 13.74 -5.79
N LYS A 269 9.67 13.99 -7.08
CA LYS A 269 8.99 15.16 -7.62
C LYS A 269 7.51 15.14 -7.25
N GLU A 270 6.95 16.29 -6.93
CA GLU A 270 5.52 16.48 -6.71
C GLU A 270 4.75 16.45 -8.05
N GLU A 271 3.45 16.21 -8.00
CA GLU A 271 2.52 16.29 -9.14
C GLU A 271 2.88 15.43 -10.36
N GLN A 272 3.46 14.25 -10.11
CA GLN A 272 3.79 13.31 -11.16
C GLN A 272 2.58 12.48 -11.57
N ASP A 273 2.47 12.18 -12.88
CA ASP A 273 1.46 11.29 -13.41
C ASP A 273 1.91 9.84 -13.32
N ALA A 274 1.24 9.08 -12.46
CA ALA A 274 1.53 7.66 -12.26
C ALA A 274 0.92 6.75 -13.35
N LEU A 275 0.14 7.30 -14.25
CA LEU A 275 -0.50 6.58 -15.37
C LEU A 275 0.27 6.74 -16.68
N ASP A 276 1.28 7.59 -16.71
CA ASP A 276 2.15 7.81 -17.86
C ASP A 276 3.41 6.93 -17.74
N VAL A 277 3.47 5.87 -18.55
CA VAL A 277 4.58 4.91 -18.56
C VAL A 277 5.91 5.55 -18.99
N VAL A 278 5.87 6.59 -19.82
CA VAL A 278 7.06 7.32 -20.27
C VAL A 278 7.65 8.10 -19.10
N ASN A 279 6.79 8.90 -18.43
CA ASN A 279 7.17 9.62 -17.21
C ASN A 279 7.71 8.67 -16.13
N LEU A 280 7.05 7.54 -15.88
CA LEU A 280 7.52 6.55 -14.89
C LEU A 280 8.90 5.99 -15.24
N SER A 281 9.17 5.74 -16.52
CA SER A 281 10.47 5.24 -16.99
C SER A 281 11.58 6.26 -16.78
N GLU A 282 11.33 7.53 -17.10
CA GLU A 282 12.26 8.64 -16.86
C GLU A 282 12.55 8.83 -15.37
N LEU A 283 11.51 8.85 -14.54
CA LEU A 283 11.66 8.98 -13.08
C LEU A 283 12.48 7.83 -12.48
N GLN A 284 12.26 6.59 -12.96
CA GLN A 284 13.01 5.43 -12.49
C GLN A 284 14.52 5.56 -12.75
N MET A 285 14.90 6.02 -13.94
CA MET A 285 16.31 6.24 -14.31
C MET A 285 16.91 7.44 -13.56
N GLU A 286 16.19 8.56 -13.52
CA GLU A 286 16.63 9.79 -12.84
C GLU A 286 16.87 9.54 -11.35
N TYR A 287 15.91 8.90 -10.66
CA TYR A 287 16.04 8.68 -9.21
C TYR A 287 17.15 7.68 -8.87
N ARG A 288 17.34 6.66 -9.68
CA ARG A 288 18.47 5.72 -9.47
C ARG A 288 19.81 6.43 -9.61
N ARG A 289 19.96 7.31 -10.61
CA ARG A 289 21.16 8.14 -10.78
C ARG A 289 21.36 9.05 -9.57
N LYS A 290 20.34 9.79 -9.15
CA LYS A 290 20.43 10.71 -7.98
C LYS A 290 20.76 9.98 -6.68
N ILE A 291 20.21 8.79 -6.46
CA ILE A 291 20.52 7.96 -5.29
C ILE A 291 22.00 7.57 -5.33
N TRP A 292 22.49 7.09 -6.48
CA TRP A 292 23.88 6.71 -6.64
C TRP A 292 24.82 7.88 -6.33
N GLU A 293 24.59 9.05 -6.94
CA GLU A 293 25.36 10.27 -6.73
C GLU A 293 25.33 10.69 -5.25
N SER A 294 24.16 10.68 -4.61
CA SER A 294 24.00 11.04 -3.19
C SER A 294 24.82 10.11 -2.28
N VAL A 295 24.81 8.79 -2.55
CA VAL A 295 25.62 7.85 -1.76
C VAL A 295 27.10 8.08 -1.95
N GLN A 296 27.58 8.41 -3.17
CA GLN A 296 28.98 8.76 -3.39
C GLN A 296 29.38 10.04 -2.62
N GLU A 297 28.49 11.03 -2.52
CA GLU A 297 28.74 12.24 -1.72
C GLU A 297 28.75 11.95 -0.21
N ILE A 298 27.89 11.06 0.28
CA ILE A 298 27.91 10.61 1.68
C ILE A 298 29.27 9.97 1.99
N ARG A 299 29.78 9.09 1.15
CA ARG A 299 31.07 8.39 1.33
C ARG A 299 32.29 9.30 1.35
N LYS A 300 32.22 10.50 0.76
CA LYS A 300 33.29 11.52 0.84
C LYS A 300 33.34 12.21 2.21
N THR A 301 32.32 12.06 3.04
CA THR A 301 32.27 12.66 4.37
C THR A 301 33.07 11.81 5.33
N PRO A 302 34.02 12.38 6.11
CA PRO A 302 34.80 11.65 7.08
C PRO A 302 33.91 10.81 8.03
N GLY A 303 34.22 9.54 8.17
CA GLY A 303 33.48 8.58 8.99
C GLY A 303 32.41 7.80 8.24
N TYR A 304 32.15 8.10 6.97
CA TYR A 304 31.14 7.39 6.14
C TYR A 304 31.76 6.59 4.98
N GLU A 305 33.07 6.45 4.93
CA GLU A 305 33.80 5.87 3.81
C GLU A 305 33.32 4.45 3.43
N ASP A 306 32.90 3.67 4.43
CA ASP A 306 32.48 2.27 4.27
C ASP A 306 30.97 2.09 4.02
N VAL A 307 30.19 3.16 4.07
CA VAL A 307 28.75 3.11 3.72
C VAL A 307 28.59 2.81 2.23
N PHE A 308 27.66 1.94 1.88
CA PHE A 308 27.39 1.61 0.49
C PHE A 308 25.89 1.54 0.19
N LEU A 309 25.52 1.72 -1.08
CA LEU A 309 24.18 1.47 -1.58
C LEU A 309 23.94 -0.04 -1.61
N LEU A 310 23.05 -0.53 -0.75
CA LEU A 310 22.69 -1.95 -0.72
C LEU A 310 21.78 -2.28 -1.91
N ASP A 311 20.66 -1.57 -2.05
CA ASP A 311 19.75 -1.70 -3.16
C ASP A 311 18.88 -0.44 -3.35
N THR A 312 18.20 -0.37 -4.49
CA THR A 312 17.08 0.55 -4.74
C THR A 312 15.80 -0.28 -4.90
N ALA A 313 14.68 0.28 -4.51
CA ALA A 313 13.39 -0.37 -4.70
C ALA A 313 13.18 -0.81 -6.15
N SER A 314 12.61 -2.00 -6.34
CA SER A 314 12.25 -2.51 -7.67
C SER A 314 11.04 -1.79 -8.28
N GLN A 315 10.24 -1.13 -7.43
CA GLN A 315 9.05 -0.39 -7.81
C GLN A 315 9.17 1.08 -7.39
N LEU A 316 8.76 1.99 -8.28
CA LEU A 316 8.55 3.38 -7.88
C LEU A 316 7.49 3.49 -6.80
N GLY A 317 7.72 4.33 -5.83
CA GLY A 317 6.78 4.64 -4.76
C GLY A 317 5.62 5.52 -5.25
N VAL A 318 4.75 4.96 -6.06
CA VAL A 318 3.51 5.60 -6.52
C VAL A 318 2.54 5.67 -5.35
N ARG A 319 2.29 6.89 -4.86
CA ARG A 319 1.41 7.10 -3.72
C ARG A 319 -0.07 7.10 -4.10
N MET A 320 -0.39 7.68 -5.26
CA MET A 320 -1.76 7.81 -5.75
C MET A 320 -1.79 7.93 -7.27
N SER A 321 -2.90 7.49 -7.86
CA SER A 321 -3.23 7.63 -9.28
C SER A 321 -4.73 7.86 -9.48
N ARG A 322 -5.56 6.83 -9.34
CA ARG A 322 -7.03 6.90 -9.45
C ARG A 322 -7.69 6.66 -8.11
N ILE A 323 -8.79 7.36 -7.85
CA ILE A 323 -9.68 7.19 -6.70
C ILE A 323 -11.07 6.87 -7.23
N LEU A 324 -11.63 5.73 -6.84
CA LEU A 324 -12.96 5.29 -7.26
C LEU A 324 -14.05 6.33 -6.93
N ASP A 325 -15.02 6.53 -7.82
CA ASP A 325 -16.30 7.16 -7.50
C ASP A 325 -17.35 6.08 -7.18
N GLY A 326 -17.24 5.51 -5.95
CA GLY A 326 -18.07 4.41 -5.47
C GLY A 326 -19.39 4.83 -4.82
N GLU A 327 -20.12 3.84 -4.26
CA GLU A 327 -21.43 4.06 -3.60
C GLU A 327 -21.35 5.02 -2.42
N TYR A 328 -20.25 5.04 -1.70
CA TYR A 328 -20.01 5.96 -0.58
C TYR A 328 -18.61 6.53 -0.64
N ARG A 329 -18.50 7.85 -0.64
CA ARG A 329 -17.22 8.54 -0.54
C ARG A 329 -16.91 8.83 0.92
N LEU A 330 -15.91 8.15 1.48
CA LEU A 330 -15.42 8.44 2.84
C LEU A 330 -14.87 9.87 2.87
N THR A 331 -15.41 10.70 3.77
CA THR A 331 -15.11 12.13 3.82
C THR A 331 -14.14 12.48 4.95
N LEU A 332 -13.47 13.64 4.83
CA LEU A 332 -12.67 14.20 5.93
C LEU A 332 -13.54 14.42 7.18
N GLU A 333 -14.77 14.89 7.01
CA GLU A 333 -15.72 15.07 8.10
C GLU A 333 -16.01 13.76 8.84
N ASP A 334 -16.21 12.64 8.12
CA ASP A 334 -16.42 11.33 8.72
C ASP A 334 -15.26 10.92 9.65
N THR A 335 -14.02 11.17 9.19
CA THR A 335 -12.82 10.82 9.97
C THR A 335 -12.60 11.74 11.16
N MET A 336 -12.98 13.01 11.06
CA MET A 336 -12.79 14.01 12.12
C MET A 336 -13.86 13.96 13.20
N THR A 337 -15.09 13.49 12.85
CA THR A 337 -16.21 13.38 13.79
C THR A 337 -16.37 12.00 14.41
N TYR A 338 -15.53 11.04 14.01
CA TYR A 338 -15.68 9.62 14.39
C TYR A 338 -17.08 9.10 14.05
N ARG A 339 -17.47 9.30 12.79
CA ARG A 339 -18.76 8.82 12.31
C ARG A 339 -18.85 7.30 12.43
N SER A 340 -19.95 6.81 12.99
CA SER A 340 -20.24 5.38 13.07
C SER A 340 -21.02 4.93 11.86
N PHE A 341 -20.63 3.76 11.31
CA PHE A 341 -21.28 3.16 10.15
C PHE A 341 -21.88 1.80 10.51
N ASP A 342 -23.08 1.54 10.01
CA ASP A 342 -23.76 0.24 10.15
C ASP A 342 -23.06 -0.87 9.37
N ASP A 343 -22.32 -0.49 8.31
CA ASP A 343 -21.57 -1.35 7.41
C ASP A 343 -20.05 -1.24 7.61
N VAL A 344 -19.59 -0.95 8.82
CA VAL A 344 -18.15 -0.87 9.15
C VAL A 344 -17.42 -2.19 8.87
N ILE A 345 -16.28 -2.09 8.18
CA ILE A 345 -15.40 -3.24 7.89
C ILE A 345 -14.11 -3.24 8.71
N GLY A 346 -13.78 -2.16 9.36
CA GLY A 346 -12.62 -2.02 10.24
C GLY A 346 -12.36 -0.59 10.65
N ILE A 347 -11.31 -0.43 11.44
CA ILE A 347 -10.88 0.86 12.00
C ILE A 347 -9.51 1.20 11.43
N SER A 348 -9.30 2.49 11.19
CA SER A 348 -7.97 3.03 10.91
C SER A 348 -7.67 4.23 11.79
N GLY A 349 -6.42 4.65 11.78
CA GLY A 349 -5.94 5.80 12.51
C GLY A 349 -5.36 6.87 11.60
N ALA A 350 -5.29 8.09 12.11
CA ALA A 350 -4.66 9.18 11.44
C ALA A 350 -3.13 9.04 11.47
N TRP A 351 -2.47 9.40 10.36
CA TRP A 351 -1.02 9.44 10.26
C TRP A 351 -0.47 10.85 10.12
N THR A 352 -1.24 11.76 9.50
CA THR A 352 -0.79 13.11 9.16
C THR A 352 -1.54 14.20 9.89
N THR A 353 -0.94 15.39 9.93
CA THR A 353 -1.62 16.61 10.32
C THR A 353 -2.57 17.04 9.20
N MET A 354 -3.83 17.30 9.54
CA MET A 354 -4.85 17.76 8.59
C MET A 354 -5.30 19.18 8.89
N LEU A 355 -5.65 19.91 7.83
CA LEU A 355 -6.38 21.17 7.95
C LEU A 355 -7.88 20.87 8.00
N TYR A 356 -8.51 21.17 9.12
CA TYR A 356 -9.95 20.95 9.30
C TYR A 356 -10.58 22.18 9.92
N ARG A 357 -11.58 22.77 9.27
CA ARG A 357 -12.29 23.99 9.67
C ARG A 357 -11.34 25.15 10.02
N GLY A 358 -10.31 25.35 9.20
CA GLY A 358 -9.31 26.41 9.37
C GLY A 358 -8.24 26.16 10.44
N ARG A 359 -8.29 25.01 11.14
CA ARG A 359 -7.33 24.63 12.17
C ARG A 359 -6.48 23.44 11.71
N LYS A 360 -5.17 23.48 11.94
CA LYS A 360 -4.27 22.32 11.77
C LYS A 360 -4.46 21.37 12.96
N ILE A 361 -4.90 20.15 12.69
CA ILE A 361 -5.10 19.08 13.67
C ILE A 361 -4.00 18.04 13.49
N PRO A 362 -3.08 17.90 14.44
CA PRO A 362 -2.03 16.88 14.35
C PRO A 362 -2.61 15.46 14.45
N ALA A 363 -1.92 14.46 13.92
CA ALA A 363 -2.36 13.06 13.94
C ALA A 363 -2.69 12.57 15.37
N SER A 364 -1.92 13.00 16.38
CA SER A 364 -2.13 12.64 17.78
C SER A 364 -3.43 13.21 18.41
N GLU A 365 -4.06 14.18 17.77
CA GLU A 365 -5.33 14.76 18.20
C GLU A 365 -6.51 14.26 17.37
N ARG A 366 -6.27 13.63 16.25
CA ARG A 366 -7.30 13.11 15.36
C ARG A 366 -7.87 11.81 15.91
N PRO A 367 -9.20 11.61 15.83
CA PRO A 367 -9.80 10.37 16.31
C PRO A 367 -9.47 9.18 15.43
N LEU A 368 -9.67 7.97 15.97
CA LEU A 368 -9.89 6.77 15.15
C LEU A 368 -11.04 7.01 14.19
N TRP A 369 -11.06 6.30 13.06
CA TRP A 369 -12.17 6.42 12.13
C TRP A 369 -12.52 5.05 11.52
N GLN A 370 -13.78 4.89 11.19
CA GLN A 370 -14.34 3.67 10.63
C GLN A 370 -14.28 3.72 9.10
N ILE A 371 -14.09 2.55 8.48
CA ILE A 371 -14.16 2.37 7.03
C ILE A 371 -15.49 1.70 6.71
N PRO A 372 -16.42 2.35 5.97
CA PRO A 372 -17.66 1.74 5.55
C PRO A 372 -17.47 0.80 4.35
N TYR A 373 -18.16 -0.33 4.34
CA TYR A 373 -18.14 -1.30 3.23
C TYR A 373 -18.49 -0.68 1.88
N ARG A 374 -19.50 0.20 1.86
CA ARG A 374 -19.97 0.88 0.63
C ARG A 374 -18.88 1.69 -0.07
N SER A 375 -17.81 2.06 0.61
CA SER A 375 -16.67 2.74 -0.03
C SER A 375 -15.82 1.83 -0.92
N LEU A 376 -16.04 0.51 -0.85
CA LEU A 376 -15.37 -0.49 -1.67
C LEU A 376 -16.22 -0.91 -2.89
N ILE A 377 -17.44 -0.42 -3.04
CA ILE A 377 -18.41 -0.86 -4.05
C ILE A 377 -18.48 0.17 -5.19
N PRO A 378 -18.15 -0.23 -6.43
CA PRO A 378 -18.39 0.60 -7.63
C PRO A 378 -19.88 0.90 -7.82
N LYS A 379 -20.22 2.03 -8.46
CA LYS A 379 -21.61 2.41 -8.65
C LYS A 379 -22.34 1.58 -9.70
N ASN A 380 -21.66 1.24 -10.79
CA ASN A 380 -22.31 0.69 -11.98
C ASN A 380 -21.88 -0.74 -12.28
N THR A 381 -20.70 -1.17 -11.84
CA THR A 381 -20.19 -2.51 -12.13
C THR A 381 -20.60 -3.50 -11.05
N GLU A 382 -21.31 -4.55 -11.46
CA GLU A 382 -21.67 -5.67 -10.61
C GLU A 382 -20.49 -6.64 -10.46
N ASN A 383 -20.45 -7.37 -9.35
CA ASN A 383 -19.44 -8.39 -9.04
C ASN A 383 -17.99 -7.87 -8.96
N LEU A 384 -17.81 -6.55 -8.83
CA LEU A 384 -16.53 -5.91 -8.61
C LEU A 384 -16.48 -5.28 -7.21
N LEU A 385 -15.39 -5.51 -6.50
CA LEU A 385 -15.00 -4.79 -5.27
C LEU A 385 -13.65 -4.12 -5.48
N VAL A 386 -13.40 -3.03 -4.77
CA VAL A 386 -12.15 -2.25 -4.86
C VAL A 386 -11.54 -2.11 -3.47
N ALA A 387 -10.25 -2.44 -3.32
CA ALA A 387 -9.55 -2.31 -2.05
C ALA A 387 -8.12 -1.78 -2.23
N GLY A 388 -7.53 -1.29 -1.13
CA GLY A 388 -6.23 -0.64 -1.17
C GLY A 388 -6.35 0.85 -1.46
N ARG A 389 -5.26 1.49 -1.89
CA ARG A 389 -5.17 2.96 -1.99
C ARG A 389 -6.14 3.63 -2.98
N CYS A 390 -6.82 2.88 -3.83
CA CYS A 390 -7.71 3.39 -4.88
C CYS A 390 -9.23 3.28 -4.57
N PHE A 391 -9.61 2.86 -3.33
CA PHE A 391 -11.03 2.82 -2.93
C PHE A 391 -11.65 4.22 -2.88
N CYS A 392 -12.94 4.35 -2.53
CA CYS A 392 -13.66 5.62 -2.63
C CYS A 392 -13.50 6.49 -1.36
N PHE A 393 -12.76 7.60 -1.48
CA PHE A 393 -12.55 8.58 -0.40
C PHE A 393 -12.29 9.99 -0.96
N GLU A 394 -12.38 11.00 -0.11
CA GLU A 394 -12.00 12.39 -0.45
C GLU A 394 -10.48 12.54 -0.59
N ARG A 395 -10.03 13.34 -1.57
CA ARG A 395 -8.62 13.53 -1.93
C ARG A 395 -7.74 13.95 -0.75
N GLU A 396 -8.30 14.70 0.18
CA GLU A 396 -7.66 15.17 1.40
C GLU A 396 -7.19 14.03 2.30
N LEU A 397 -7.84 12.87 2.23
CA LEU A 397 -7.54 11.69 3.04
C LEU A 397 -6.40 10.82 2.48
N VAL A 398 -5.82 11.18 1.33
CA VAL A 398 -4.84 10.34 0.62
C VAL A 398 -3.70 9.84 1.51
N GLU A 399 -3.20 10.68 2.42
CA GLU A 399 -2.09 10.29 3.30
C GLU A 399 -2.47 9.25 4.36
N ASP A 400 -3.74 9.18 4.75
CA ASP A 400 -4.23 8.22 5.75
C ASP A 400 -4.82 6.94 5.12
N THR A 401 -5.35 7.05 3.89
CA THR A 401 -6.05 5.93 3.22
C THR A 401 -5.11 5.00 2.46
N ARG A 402 -3.97 5.50 1.96
CA ARG A 402 -2.99 4.73 1.19
C ARG A 402 -1.96 3.96 2.03
N ILE A 403 -1.95 4.17 3.35
CA ILE A 403 -0.99 3.48 4.22
C ILE A 403 -1.28 1.99 4.31
N ILE A 404 -0.25 1.22 4.56
CA ILE A 404 -0.29 -0.26 4.54
C ILE A 404 -1.38 -0.79 5.46
N GLY A 405 -1.48 -0.25 6.69
CA GLY A 405 -2.50 -0.67 7.66
C GLY A 405 -3.93 -0.51 7.14
N THR A 406 -4.26 0.65 6.56
CA THR A 406 -5.59 0.89 5.95
C THR A 406 -5.83 -0.03 4.75
N CYS A 407 -4.79 -0.26 3.92
CA CYS A 407 -4.90 -1.19 2.79
C CYS A 407 -5.19 -2.63 3.26
N LEU A 408 -4.57 -3.10 4.35
CA LEU A 408 -4.85 -4.42 4.93
C LEU A 408 -6.31 -4.53 5.40
N VAL A 409 -6.84 -3.48 6.04
CA VAL A 409 -8.24 -3.45 6.53
C VAL A 409 -9.23 -3.48 5.36
N THR A 410 -9.03 -2.64 4.34
CA THR A 410 -9.90 -2.61 3.15
C THR A 410 -9.84 -3.93 2.38
N GLY A 411 -8.65 -4.54 2.28
CA GLY A 411 -8.46 -5.84 1.66
C GLY A 411 -9.21 -6.95 2.40
N GLN A 412 -9.04 -7.04 3.72
CA GLN A 412 -9.77 -8.03 4.53
C GLN A 412 -11.28 -7.85 4.40
N GLY A 413 -11.77 -6.60 4.41
CA GLY A 413 -13.18 -6.27 4.22
C GLY A 413 -13.72 -6.73 2.87
N ALA A 414 -13.00 -6.42 1.78
CA ALA A 414 -13.38 -6.83 0.43
C ALA A 414 -13.36 -8.36 0.26
N GLY A 415 -12.33 -9.03 0.77
CA GLY A 415 -12.21 -10.50 0.69
C GLY A 415 -13.29 -11.24 1.45
N ALA A 416 -13.57 -10.83 2.69
CA ALA A 416 -14.65 -11.39 3.50
C ALA A 416 -16.02 -11.18 2.82
N ALA A 417 -16.25 -9.99 2.24
CA ALA A 417 -17.48 -9.68 1.52
C ALA A 417 -17.64 -10.53 0.25
N ALA A 418 -16.56 -10.70 -0.52
CA ALA A 418 -16.55 -11.53 -1.73
C ALA A 418 -16.88 -12.99 -1.41
N GLY A 419 -16.21 -13.55 -0.38
CA GLY A 419 -16.50 -14.92 0.06
C GLY A 419 -17.93 -15.09 0.57
N LEU A 420 -18.47 -14.11 1.31
CA LEU A 420 -19.87 -14.12 1.76
C LEU A 420 -20.84 -14.05 0.57
N ALA A 421 -20.57 -13.17 -0.42
CA ALA A 421 -21.37 -13.02 -1.63
C ALA A 421 -21.47 -14.34 -2.40
N VAL A 422 -20.34 -15.02 -2.61
CA VAL A 422 -20.30 -16.35 -3.25
C VAL A 422 -21.12 -17.37 -2.47
N ARG A 423 -20.92 -17.45 -1.15
CA ARG A 423 -21.62 -18.40 -0.28
C ARG A 423 -23.14 -18.20 -0.28
N GLU A 424 -23.60 -16.96 -0.40
CA GLU A 424 -25.03 -16.62 -0.43
C GLU A 424 -25.61 -16.58 -1.85
N GLY A 425 -24.81 -16.71 -2.90
CA GLY A 425 -25.25 -16.57 -4.29
C GLY A 425 -25.79 -15.19 -4.61
N LYS A 426 -25.20 -14.14 -4.02
CA LYS A 426 -25.61 -12.74 -4.16
C LYS A 426 -24.50 -11.90 -4.79
N ALA A 427 -24.90 -10.76 -5.38
CA ALA A 427 -23.92 -9.75 -5.73
C ALA A 427 -23.31 -9.12 -4.46
N PRO A 428 -22.03 -8.68 -4.50
CA PRO A 428 -21.37 -8.04 -3.36
C PRO A 428 -22.16 -6.88 -2.74
N ARG A 429 -22.89 -6.09 -3.53
CA ARG A 429 -23.70 -4.98 -3.02
C ARG A 429 -24.92 -5.41 -2.21
N ASP A 430 -25.42 -6.64 -2.40
CA ASP A 430 -26.67 -7.18 -1.83
C ASP A 430 -26.44 -8.08 -0.63
N ILE A 431 -25.22 -8.24 -0.17
CA ILE A 431 -24.92 -9.07 1.01
C ILE A 431 -25.48 -8.47 2.30
N ASP A 432 -25.82 -9.33 3.26
CA ASP A 432 -26.22 -8.89 4.60
C ASP A 432 -25.00 -8.33 5.36
N ARG A 433 -25.02 -7.01 5.62
CA ARG A 433 -23.94 -6.28 6.30
C ARG A 433 -23.71 -6.76 7.74
N ARG A 434 -24.74 -7.30 8.40
CA ARG A 434 -24.60 -7.90 9.75
C ARG A 434 -23.78 -9.18 9.67
N LYS A 435 -24.10 -10.07 8.72
CA LYS A 435 -23.31 -11.28 8.49
C LYS A 435 -21.87 -10.98 8.09
N LEU A 436 -21.64 -9.92 7.29
CA LEU A 436 -20.29 -9.48 6.97
C LEU A 436 -19.52 -9.05 8.23
N LYS A 437 -20.14 -8.27 9.11
CA LYS A 437 -19.51 -7.86 10.38
C LYS A 437 -19.20 -9.04 11.29
N ASP A 438 -20.08 -10.04 11.36
CA ASP A 438 -19.86 -11.22 12.17
C ASP A 438 -18.69 -12.05 11.59
N LEU A 439 -18.67 -12.29 10.28
CA LEU A 439 -17.56 -12.95 9.60
C LEU A 439 -16.22 -12.22 9.79
N LEU A 440 -16.22 -10.91 9.72
CA LEU A 440 -15.01 -10.11 9.97
C LEU A 440 -14.49 -10.26 11.41
N LYS A 441 -15.40 -10.30 12.40
CA LYS A 441 -15.03 -10.58 13.81
C LYS A 441 -14.48 -11.98 13.97
N GLU A 442 -15.09 -12.98 13.34
CA GLU A 442 -14.60 -14.38 13.32
C GLU A 442 -13.17 -14.45 12.73
N GLN A 443 -12.88 -13.64 11.72
CA GLN A 443 -11.54 -13.48 11.14
C GLN A 443 -10.63 -12.54 11.96
N GLY A 444 -11.02 -12.16 13.17
CA GLY A 444 -10.22 -11.37 14.09
C GLY A 444 -10.16 -9.87 13.79
N ALA A 445 -10.95 -9.33 12.87
CA ALA A 445 -11.00 -7.91 12.61
C ALA A 445 -11.60 -7.12 13.79
N TRP A 446 -11.08 -5.93 14.04
CA TRP A 446 -11.62 -5.01 15.02
C TRP A 446 -12.51 -3.95 14.35
N LEU A 447 -13.76 -3.89 14.77
CA LEU A 447 -14.78 -3.00 14.17
C LEU A 447 -15.11 -1.77 15.03
N GLY A 448 -14.45 -1.64 16.20
CA GLY A 448 -14.65 -0.54 17.14
C GLY A 448 -15.52 -0.88 18.34
#